data_bf3205477cff2132e2520bfffd1ea750
#
_entry.id   bf3205477cff2132e2520bfffd1ea750
#
_cell.length_a   1.000
_cell.length_b   1.000
_cell.length_c   1.000
_cell.angle_alpha   90.00
_cell.angle_beta   90.00
_cell.angle_gamma   90.00
#
_symmetry.space_group_name_H-M   'P 1'
#
loop_
_entity.id
_entity.type
_entity.pdbx_description
1 polymer ?
#
loop_
_entity_poly.entity_id
_entity_poly.type
_entity_poly.pdbx_seq_one_letter_code
_entity_poly.pdbx_strand_id
1 'polypeptide(L)'
;MSAVLGPIHYWLFNKIKIQDTLVEAVVSYGTEKYGSDIMNGIEKFGEVETENLENIIDGTNIHGWLQERVSIVENRLAFAVTAVLGKXXXXKESIDNLEEIFYGLGSKVVEVPAQTDAKAVYRLLNDSLLDGMPCDHANSIVEENNNSITYKRNVCVHEEYWNGVGTDVSVYYALRKALIKGMLENTNVSLQAIDEVTNQLVTK
;
A
#
# COMPACT_ATOMS: atom_id res chain seq x y z
N MET A 1 33.23 0.77 7.43
CA MET A 1 32.64 2.07 7.04
C MET A 1 31.13 2.03 7.31
N SER A 2 30.62 3.01 8.05
CA SER A 2 29.19 3.09 8.28
C SER A 2 28.53 3.55 6.98
N ALA A 3 27.52 2.83 6.54
CA ALA A 3 26.74 3.22 5.36
C ALA A 3 26.01 4.52 5.67
N VAL A 4 25.93 5.40 4.69
CA VAL A 4 25.29 6.69 4.85
C VAL A 4 23.85 6.60 4.31
N LEU A 5 22.91 7.07 5.12
CA LEU A 5 21.52 7.15 4.69
C LEU A 5 21.37 8.18 3.56
N GLY A 6 20.73 7.77 2.48
CA GLY A 6 20.42 8.65 1.35
C GLY A 6 18.92 8.83 1.17
N PRO A 7 18.54 9.73 0.27
CA PRO A 7 17.12 10.01 0.02
C PRO A 7 16.28 8.78 -0.27
N ILE A 8 16.84 7.77 -0.95
CA ILE A 8 16.09 6.56 -1.30
C ILE A 8 15.67 5.77 -0.06
N HIS A 9 16.47 5.81 1.02
CA HIS A 9 16.13 5.10 2.26
C HIS A 9 14.95 5.76 2.97
N TYR A 10 14.94 7.10 3.02
CA TYR A 10 13.82 7.87 3.58
C TYR A 10 12.56 7.69 2.72
N TRP A 11 12.73 7.67 1.40
CA TRP A 11 11.64 7.45 0.45
C TRP A 11 10.96 6.10 0.71
N LEU A 12 11.75 5.04 0.84
CA LEU A 12 11.20 3.72 1.11
C LEU A 12 10.56 3.64 2.50
N PHE A 13 11.24 4.18 3.53
CA PHE A 13 10.70 4.15 4.89
C PHE A 13 9.38 4.92 4.98
N ASN A 14 9.25 6.02 4.26
CA ASN A 14 7.99 6.75 4.22
C ASN A 14 6.85 5.89 3.63
N LYS A 15 7.12 5.12 2.59
CA LYS A 15 6.13 4.22 1.99
C LYS A 15 5.75 3.10 2.97
N ILE A 16 6.73 2.60 3.73
CA ILE A 16 6.47 1.61 4.78
C ILE A 16 5.52 2.20 5.83
N LYS A 17 5.77 3.43 6.26
CA LYS A 17 4.92 4.09 7.27
C LYS A 17 3.51 4.35 6.75
N ILE A 18 3.37 4.70 5.47
CA ILE A 18 2.04 4.87 4.87
C ILE A 18 1.29 3.53 4.91
N GLN A 19 1.94 2.43 4.53
CA GLN A 19 1.28 1.14 4.60
C GLN A 19 0.95 0.74 6.04
N ASP A 20 1.80 1.09 7.00
CA ASP A 20 1.50 0.82 8.40
C ASP A 20 0.23 1.57 8.85
N THR A 21 0.01 2.78 8.34
CA THR A 21 -1.24 3.52 8.59
C THR A 21 -2.45 2.74 8.07
N LEU A 22 -2.32 2.12 6.90
CA LEU A 22 -3.40 1.28 6.35
C LEU A 22 -3.64 0.05 7.23
N VAL A 23 -2.57 -0.56 7.72
CA VAL A 23 -2.67 -1.69 8.66
C VAL A 23 -3.49 -1.28 9.89
N GLU A 24 -3.11 -0.15 10.50
CA GLU A 24 -3.76 0.29 11.73
C GLU A 24 -5.24 0.61 11.50
N ALA A 25 -5.59 1.13 10.33
CA ALA A 25 -7.00 1.39 10.00
C ALA A 25 -7.80 0.09 9.94
N VAL A 26 -7.24 -0.96 9.33
CA VAL A 26 -7.93 -2.26 9.25
C VAL A 26 -8.02 -2.90 10.64
N VAL A 27 -6.93 -2.82 11.42
CA VAL A 27 -6.92 -3.35 12.79
C VAL A 27 -7.99 -2.65 13.63
N SER A 28 -8.07 -1.32 13.56
CA SER A 28 -9.08 -0.55 14.31
C SER A 28 -10.49 -0.95 13.90
N TYR A 29 -10.74 -1.00 12.59
CA TYR A 29 -12.05 -1.39 12.08
C TYR A 29 -12.44 -2.80 12.56
N GLY A 30 -11.54 -3.76 12.40
CA GLY A 30 -11.82 -5.15 12.78
C GLY A 30 -12.07 -5.29 14.28
N THR A 31 -11.24 -4.62 15.07
CA THR A 31 -11.34 -4.66 16.53
C THR A 31 -12.66 -4.03 17.00
N GLU A 32 -13.01 -2.87 16.43
CA GLU A 32 -14.23 -2.17 16.80
C GLU A 32 -15.48 -2.99 16.43
N LYS A 33 -15.46 -3.62 15.26
CA LYS A 33 -16.65 -4.33 14.76
C LYS A 33 -16.78 -5.74 15.34
N TYR A 34 -15.66 -6.43 15.54
CA TYR A 34 -15.68 -7.86 15.87
C TYR A 34 -15.01 -8.20 17.20
N GLY A 35 -14.42 -7.22 17.87
CA GLY A 35 -13.69 -7.43 19.12
C GLY A 35 -12.18 -7.63 18.90
N SER A 36 -11.41 -7.34 19.95
CA SER A 36 -9.94 -7.35 19.85
C SER A 36 -9.37 -8.73 19.49
N ASP A 37 -10.06 -9.79 19.84
CA ASP A 37 -9.56 -11.15 19.61
C ASP A 37 -9.40 -11.47 18.12
N ILE A 38 -10.08 -10.71 17.23
CA ILE A 38 -9.96 -10.96 15.79
C ILE A 38 -8.50 -10.79 15.31
N MET A 39 -7.75 -9.94 15.99
CA MET A 39 -6.37 -9.65 15.60
C MET A 39 -5.32 -10.47 16.36
N ASN A 40 -5.76 -11.44 17.18
CA ASN A 40 -4.81 -12.29 17.91
C ASN A 40 -3.86 -12.98 16.92
N GLY A 41 -2.57 -12.83 17.16
CA GLY A 41 -1.53 -13.41 16.32
C GLY A 41 -0.85 -12.40 15.40
N ILE A 42 -1.38 -11.20 15.26
CA ILE A 42 -0.75 -10.20 14.38
C ILE A 42 0.62 -9.77 14.93
N GLU A 43 0.78 -9.83 16.24
CA GLU A 43 2.02 -9.44 16.92
C GLU A 43 3.22 -10.29 16.52
N LYS A 44 2.98 -11.50 15.99
CA LYS A 44 4.09 -12.37 15.56
C LYS A 44 4.90 -11.78 14.40
N PHE A 45 4.32 -10.84 13.67
CA PHE A 45 5.01 -10.22 12.54
C PHE A 45 5.89 -9.03 12.93
N GLY A 46 5.80 -8.56 14.18
CA GLY A 46 6.53 -7.39 14.64
C GLY A 46 5.77 -6.11 14.42
N GLU A 47 6.44 -5.00 14.65
CA GLU A 47 5.85 -3.66 14.49
C GLU A 47 6.87 -2.73 13.85
N VAL A 48 6.38 -1.68 13.20
CA VAL A 48 7.24 -0.66 12.62
C VAL A 48 7.41 0.47 13.63
N GLU A 49 8.64 0.89 13.82
CA GLU A 49 8.97 1.98 14.73
C GLU A 49 8.44 3.31 14.20
N THR A 50 8.13 4.23 15.11
CA THR A 50 7.58 5.55 14.75
C THR A 50 8.62 6.66 14.77
N GLU A 51 9.83 6.39 15.29
CA GLU A 51 10.89 7.39 15.40
C GLU A 51 11.50 7.70 14.03
N ASN A 52 12.32 8.73 13.99
CA ASN A 52 13.06 9.12 12.79
C ASN A 52 14.02 8.01 12.38
N LEU A 53 14.09 7.74 11.09
CA LEU A 53 14.87 6.64 10.53
C LEU A 53 16.32 6.61 11.01
N GLU A 54 16.96 7.77 11.05
CA GLU A 54 18.37 7.87 11.44
C GLU A 54 18.63 7.44 12.88
N ASN A 55 17.60 7.40 13.71
CA ASN A 55 17.73 7.02 15.13
C ASN A 55 17.52 5.53 15.38
N ILE A 56 16.96 4.81 14.41
CA ILE A 56 16.51 3.43 14.63
C ILE A 56 17.13 2.42 13.67
N ILE A 57 17.62 2.88 12.51
CA ILE A 57 18.09 1.96 11.47
C ILE A 57 19.43 1.31 11.86
N ASP A 58 19.59 0.05 11.49
CA ASP A 58 20.87 -0.63 11.63
C ASP A 58 21.79 -0.18 10.48
N GLY A 59 22.69 0.75 10.78
CA GLY A 59 23.62 1.29 9.79
C GLY A 59 24.60 0.29 9.21
N THR A 60 24.72 -0.90 9.84
CA THR A 60 25.61 -1.95 9.32
C THR A 60 24.89 -2.81 8.28
N ASN A 61 23.54 -2.74 8.21
CA ASN A 61 22.75 -3.51 7.26
C ASN A 61 21.48 -2.76 6.90
N ILE A 62 21.64 -1.61 6.26
CA ILE A 62 20.53 -0.73 5.90
C ILE A 62 19.50 -1.47 5.03
N HIS A 63 19.98 -2.18 4.00
CA HIS A 63 19.10 -2.91 3.07
C HIS A 63 18.28 -3.97 3.80
N GLY A 64 18.93 -4.80 4.58
CA GLY A 64 18.23 -5.88 5.32
C GLY A 64 17.26 -5.35 6.36
N TRP A 65 17.63 -4.24 7.02
CA TRP A 65 16.75 -3.61 8.00
C TRP A 65 15.47 -3.11 7.35
N LEU A 66 15.60 -2.43 6.20
CA LEU A 66 14.43 -1.93 5.46
C LEU A 66 13.60 -3.08 4.90
N GLN A 67 14.25 -4.11 4.35
CA GLN A 67 13.53 -5.29 3.84
C GLN A 67 12.70 -5.94 4.94
N GLU A 68 13.22 -6.01 6.15
CA GLU A 68 12.48 -6.56 7.28
C GLU A 68 11.22 -5.73 7.56
N ARG A 69 11.31 -4.40 7.50
CA ARG A 69 10.16 -3.52 7.73
C ARG A 69 9.13 -3.63 6.61
N VAL A 70 9.58 -3.79 5.37
CA VAL A 70 8.66 -4.11 4.26
C VAL A 70 7.89 -5.39 4.59
N SER A 71 8.57 -6.44 5.01
CA SER A 71 7.92 -7.71 5.35
C SER A 71 6.93 -7.56 6.51
N ILE A 72 7.28 -6.76 7.51
CA ILE A 72 6.38 -6.52 8.66
C ILE A 72 5.05 -5.94 8.17
N VAL A 73 5.08 -4.84 7.42
CA VAL A 73 3.82 -4.19 7.03
C VAL A 73 3.06 -4.99 5.97
N GLU A 74 3.76 -5.73 5.12
CA GLU A 74 3.09 -6.61 4.16
C GLU A 74 2.34 -7.73 4.88
N ASN A 75 3.01 -8.41 5.79
CA ASN A 75 2.40 -9.51 6.55
C ASN A 75 1.25 -9.01 7.42
N ARG A 76 1.44 -7.88 8.09
CA ARG A 76 0.41 -7.33 8.97
C ARG A 76 -0.83 -6.92 8.19
N LEU A 77 -0.67 -6.30 7.01
CA LEU A 77 -1.82 -5.92 6.19
C LEU A 77 -2.58 -7.15 5.72
N ALA A 78 -1.86 -8.13 5.18
CA ALA A 78 -2.49 -9.36 4.69
C ALA A 78 -3.22 -10.09 5.82
N PHE A 79 -2.59 -10.18 7.01
CA PHE A 79 -3.20 -10.83 8.18
C PHE A 79 -4.47 -10.09 8.62
N ALA A 80 -4.39 -8.77 8.80
CA ALA A 80 -5.52 -8.00 9.32
C ALA A 80 -6.73 -8.06 8.37
N VAL A 81 -6.49 -7.92 7.08
CA VAL A 81 -7.57 -8.02 6.07
C VAL A 81 -8.17 -9.42 6.08
N THR A 82 -7.34 -10.46 6.12
CA THR A 82 -7.81 -11.84 6.15
C THR A 82 -8.65 -12.11 7.39
N ALA A 83 -8.23 -11.58 8.54
CA ALA A 83 -8.97 -11.75 9.79
C ALA A 83 -10.38 -11.15 9.68
N VAL A 84 -10.49 -9.96 9.11
CA VAL A 84 -11.79 -9.30 8.91
C VAL A 84 -12.66 -10.11 7.94
N LEU A 85 -12.10 -10.57 6.83
CA LEU A 85 -12.85 -11.34 5.83
C LEU A 85 -13.33 -12.68 6.37
N GLY A 86 -12.58 -13.29 7.24
CA GLY A 86 -12.92 -14.58 7.85
C GLY A 86 -14.09 -14.52 8.81
N LYS A 87 -14.50 -13.33 9.26
CA LYS A 87 -15.65 -13.17 10.18
C LYS A 87 -16.97 -13.00 9.46
N UNK A 88 -16.93 -12.77 8.38
CA UNK A 88 -18.15 -12.47 7.68
C UNK A 88 -18.59 -13.67 6.89
N UNK A 89 -19.58 -14.06 7.03
CA UNK A 89 -20.19 -14.97 6.25
C UNK A 89 -20.41 -14.47 4.90
N UNK A 90 -20.52 -13.37 4.89
CA UNK A 90 -20.67 -12.71 3.70
C UNK A 90 -19.36 -12.11 3.34
N UNK A 91 -18.75 -12.58 2.91
CA UNK A 91 -17.53 -12.16 2.45
C UNK A 91 -17.58 -10.98 1.60
N LYS A 92 -18.52 -10.90 0.78
CA LYS A 92 -18.67 -9.74 -0.09
C LYS A 92 -18.93 -8.46 0.68
N GLU A 93 -19.80 -8.53 1.65
CA GLU A 93 -20.09 -7.36 2.49
C GLU A 93 -18.82 -6.85 3.18
N SER A 94 -17.98 -7.75 3.67
CA SER A 94 -16.74 -7.36 4.34
C SER A 94 -15.74 -6.75 3.37
N ILE A 95 -15.67 -7.27 2.16
CA ILE A 95 -14.80 -6.68 1.11
C ILE A 95 -15.29 -5.28 0.76
N ASP A 96 -16.59 -5.12 0.53
CA ASP A 96 -17.15 -3.81 0.19
C ASP A 96 -16.86 -2.78 1.28
N ASN A 97 -17.00 -3.18 2.56
CA ASN A 97 -16.70 -2.31 3.69
C ASN A 97 -15.24 -1.92 3.73
N LEU A 98 -14.34 -2.87 3.48
CA LEU A 98 -12.90 -2.58 3.44
C LEU A 98 -12.56 -1.66 2.28
N GLU A 99 -13.19 -1.85 1.12
CA GLU A 99 -12.99 -0.94 -0.01
C GLU A 99 -13.44 0.48 0.34
N GLU A 100 -14.57 0.63 1.05
CA GLU A 100 -15.02 1.95 1.52
C GLU A 100 -14.00 2.59 2.45
N ILE A 101 -13.44 1.80 3.37
CA ILE A 101 -12.41 2.28 4.30
C ILE A 101 -11.19 2.75 3.52
N PHE A 102 -10.70 1.94 2.56
CA PHE A 102 -9.53 2.30 1.77
C PHE A 102 -9.80 3.53 0.91
N TYR A 103 -10.99 3.62 0.34
CA TYR A 103 -11.39 4.82 -0.41
C TYR A 103 -11.32 6.07 0.50
N GLY A 104 -11.89 5.98 1.70
CA GLY A 104 -11.87 7.09 2.64
C GLY A 104 -10.47 7.45 3.13
N LEU A 105 -9.57 6.47 3.17
CA LEU A 105 -8.18 6.72 3.58
C LEU A 105 -7.37 7.43 2.49
N GLY A 106 -7.75 7.27 1.23
CA GLY A 106 -6.96 7.77 0.11
C GLY A 106 -6.57 9.24 0.26
N SER A 107 -7.56 10.10 0.51
CA SER A 107 -7.30 11.54 0.64
C SER A 107 -6.63 11.90 1.97
N LYS A 108 -6.62 10.99 2.92
CA LYS A 108 -6.02 11.23 4.25
C LYS A 108 -4.55 10.85 4.30
N VAL A 109 -4.14 9.79 3.60
CA VAL A 109 -2.76 9.31 3.66
C VAL A 109 -1.85 9.99 2.65
N VAL A 110 -2.41 10.49 1.55
CA VAL A 110 -1.64 11.18 0.50
C VAL A 110 -2.44 12.39 0.02
N GLU A 111 -1.83 13.57 0.13
CA GLU A 111 -2.48 14.79 -0.35
C GLU A 111 -2.18 14.97 -1.84
N VAL A 112 -3.25 15.00 -2.65
CA VAL A 112 -3.14 15.21 -4.10
C VAL A 112 -3.79 16.56 -4.43
N PRO A 113 -3.06 17.48 -5.09
CA PRO A 113 -3.67 18.78 -5.45
C PRO A 113 -4.90 18.59 -6.34
N ALA A 114 -5.94 19.41 -6.12
CA ALA A 114 -7.17 19.34 -6.90
C ALA A 114 -6.89 19.54 -8.40
N GLN A 115 -5.96 20.43 -8.73
CA GLN A 115 -5.51 20.63 -10.10
C GLN A 115 -4.10 20.05 -10.24
N THR A 116 -4.00 18.98 -11.03
CA THR A 116 -2.75 18.25 -11.22
C THR A 116 -2.79 17.60 -12.61
N ASP A 117 -1.90 16.68 -12.88
CA ASP A 117 -1.91 15.94 -14.15
C ASP A 117 -1.52 14.48 -13.93
N ALA A 118 -1.75 13.66 -14.95
CA ALA A 118 -1.52 12.22 -14.86
C ALA A 118 -0.08 11.87 -14.48
N LYS A 119 0.90 12.61 -15.01
CA LYS A 119 2.31 12.33 -14.72
C LYS A 119 2.65 12.63 -13.26
N ALA A 120 2.16 13.76 -12.76
CA ALA A 120 2.38 14.14 -11.35
C ALA A 120 1.74 13.12 -10.40
N VAL A 121 0.53 12.65 -10.74
CA VAL A 121 -0.14 11.62 -9.94
C VAL A 121 0.66 10.33 -9.98
N TYR A 122 1.15 9.92 -11.15
CA TYR A 122 1.93 8.68 -11.24
C TYR A 122 3.18 8.76 -10.34
N ARG A 123 3.90 9.89 -10.37
CA ARG A 123 5.04 10.10 -9.47
C ARG A 123 4.62 10.00 -8.01
N LEU A 124 3.49 10.61 -7.66
CA LEU A 124 2.99 10.60 -6.30
C LEU A 124 2.64 9.18 -5.84
N LEU A 125 2.03 8.36 -6.72
CA LEU A 125 1.75 6.96 -6.41
C LEU A 125 3.04 6.19 -6.13
N ASN A 126 4.06 6.39 -6.96
CA ASN A 126 5.35 5.74 -6.74
C ASN A 126 6.03 6.21 -5.45
N ASP A 127 5.83 7.45 -5.06
CA ASP A 127 6.41 8.00 -3.83
C ASP A 127 5.65 7.55 -2.58
N SER A 128 4.44 7.04 -2.73
CA SER A 128 3.55 6.80 -1.58
C SER A 128 3.20 5.34 -1.36
N LEU A 129 3.00 4.57 -2.44
CA LEU A 129 2.52 3.20 -2.32
C LEU A 129 3.68 2.21 -2.36
N LEU A 130 3.69 1.31 -1.39
CA LEU A 130 4.77 0.33 -1.24
C LEU A 130 4.65 -0.77 -2.30
N ASP A 131 5.72 -1.00 -3.03
CA ASP A 131 5.81 -2.07 -4.03
C ASP A 131 7.18 -2.75 -3.90
N GLY A 132 7.44 -3.33 -2.75
CA GLY A 132 8.68 -4.05 -2.47
C GLY A 132 9.87 -3.11 -2.28
N MET A 133 11.04 -3.61 -2.58
CA MET A 133 12.28 -2.86 -2.52
C MET A 133 12.49 -2.14 -3.88
N PRO A 134 13.27 -1.05 -3.91
CA PRO A 134 13.50 -0.34 -5.17
C PRO A 134 14.03 -1.23 -6.30
N CYS A 135 14.84 -2.23 -5.95
CA CYS A 135 15.42 -3.14 -6.94
C CYS A 135 14.44 -4.16 -7.52
N ASP A 136 13.23 -4.24 -6.98
CA ASP A 136 12.23 -5.19 -7.51
C ASP A 136 11.64 -4.74 -8.84
N HIS A 137 11.69 -3.42 -9.13
CA HIS A 137 11.17 -2.86 -10.40
C HIS A 137 9.76 -3.34 -10.70
N ALA A 138 8.88 -3.23 -9.68
CA ALA A 138 7.55 -3.83 -9.75
C ALA A 138 6.66 -3.28 -10.85
N ASN A 139 6.84 -2.00 -11.22
CA ASN A 139 5.97 -1.34 -12.19
C ASN A 139 6.79 -0.63 -13.27
N SER A 140 6.19 -0.45 -14.46
CA SER A 140 6.82 0.31 -15.53
C SER A 140 5.78 1.08 -16.34
N ILE A 141 6.22 2.16 -16.97
CA ILE A 141 5.38 2.94 -17.88
C ILE A 141 5.32 2.22 -19.21
N VAL A 142 4.11 2.04 -19.74
CA VAL A 142 3.85 1.43 -21.06
C VAL A 142 3.71 2.51 -22.12
N GLU A 143 3.00 3.57 -21.79
CA GLU A 143 2.74 4.66 -22.73
C GLU A 143 2.53 5.96 -21.98
N GLU A 144 3.01 7.02 -22.54
CA GLU A 144 2.88 8.34 -21.96
C GLU A 144 2.55 9.34 -23.06
N ASN A 145 1.54 10.19 -22.81
CA ASN A 145 1.23 11.28 -23.71
C ASN A 145 0.87 12.52 -22.89
N ASN A 146 0.39 13.58 -23.55
CA ASN A 146 0.19 14.85 -22.87
C ASN A 146 -0.84 14.77 -21.72
N ASN A 147 -1.85 13.93 -21.85
CA ASN A 147 -2.96 13.88 -20.92
C ASN A 147 -3.08 12.56 -20.17
N SER A 148 -2.24 11.58 -20.45
CA SER A 148 -2.37 10.29 -19.79
C SER A 148 -1.03 9.58 -19.61
N ILE A 149 -1.03 8.67 -18.66
CA ILE A 149 0.09 7.77 -18.46
C ILE A 149 -0.48 6.37 -18.23
N THR A 150 0.00 5.41 -19.02
CA THR A 150 -0.39 4.01 -18.88
C THR A 150 0.78 3.25 -18.26
N TYR A 151 0.52 2.53 -17.21
CA TYR A 151 1.56 1.79 -16.49
C TYR A 151 1.07 0.38 -16.18
N LYS A 152 2.03 -0.52 -16.01
CA LYS A 152 1.67 -1.91 -15.71
C LYS A 152 2.53 -2.48 -14.59
N ARG A 153 1.99 -3.47 -13.93
CA ARG A 153 2.71 -4.28 -12.97
C ARG A 153 3.51 -5.35 -13.72
N ASN A 154 4.82 -5.37 -13.49
CA ASN A 154 5.72 -6.36 -14.11
C ASN A 154 5.84 -7.60 -13.24
N VAL A 155 5.81 -7.43 -11.93
CA VAL A 155 5.93 -8.51 -10.96
C VAL A 155 5.07 -8.18 -9.75
N CYS A 156 4.43 -9.20 -9.19
CA CYS A 156 3.66 -9.03 -7.96
C CYS A 156 4.58 -9.29 -6.77
N VAL A 157 4.85 -8.24 -6.01
CA VAL A 157 5.71 -8.33 -4.82
C VAL A 157 4.88 -8.58 -3.55
N HIS A 158 3.56 -8.71 -3.68
CA HIS A 158 2.65 -8.88 -2.54
C HIS A 158 2.17 -10.32 -2.37
N GLU A 159 2.11 -11.09 -3.47
CA GLU A 159 1.45 -12.38 -3.52
C GLU A 159 1.90 -13.36 -2.43
N GLU A 160 3.21 -13.41 -2.18
CA GLU A 160 3.75 -14.35 -1.20
C GLU A 160 3.16 -14.08 0.20
N TYR A 161 3.03 -12.82 0.58
CA TYR A 161 2.48 -12.45 1.89
C TYR A 161 0.99 -12.81 1.99
N TRP A 162 0.24 -12.58 0.94
CA TRP A 162 -1.20 -12.87 0.93
C TRP A 162 -1.46 -14.37 0.89
N ASN A 163 -0.70 -15.11 0.08
CA ASN A 163 -0.79 -16.58 0.09
C ASN A 163 -0.45 -17.14 1.46
N GLY A 164 0.50 -16.53 2.15
CA GLY A 164 0.92 -16.98 3.48
C GLY A 164 -0.19 -16.93 4.52
N VAL A 165 -1.22 -16.11 4.34
CA VAL A 165 -2.37 -16.05 5.24
C VAL A 165 -3.63 -16.64 4.61
N GLY A 166 -3.53 -17.22 3.41
CA GLY A 166 -4.63 -17.93 2.78
C GLY A 166 -5.63 -17.07 2.03
N THR A 167 -5.26 -15.85 1.65
CA THR A 167 -6.14 -14.94 0.92
C THR A 167 -5.52 -14.63 -0.44
N ASP A 168 -6.35 -14.65 -1.48
CA ASP A 168 -5.89 -14.33 -2.84
C ASP A 168 -5.45 -12.88 -2.94
N VAL A 169 -4.33 -12.64 -3.60
CA VAL A 169 -3.75 -11.29 -3.72
C VAL A 169 -4.64 -10.32 -4.49
N SER A 170 -5.62 -10.80 -5.24
CA SER A 170 -6.58 -9.93 -5.90
C SER A 170 -7.34 -9.04 -4.91
N VAL A 171 -7.50 -9.52 -3.68
CA VAL A 171 -8.10 -8.71 -2.60
C VAL A 171 -7.25 -7.46 -2.37
N TYR A 172 -5.93 -7.63 -2.25
CA TYR A 172 -5.03 -6.48 -2.08
C TYR A 172 -5.19 -5.47 -3.22
N TYR A 173 -5.24 -5.95 -4.47
CA TYR A 173 -5.34 -5.04 -5.61
C TYR A 173 -6.69 -4.33 -5.68
N ALA A 174 -7.77 -4.98 -5.21
CA ALA A 174 -9.07 -4.30 -5.11
C ALA A 174 -9.01 -3.17 -4.08
N LEU A 175 -8.39 -3.43 -2.91
CA LEU A 175 -8.24 -2.40 -1.87
C LEU A 175 -7.33 -1.26 -2.33
N ARG A 176 -6.23 -1.59 -3.01
CA ARG A 176 -5.31 -0.59 -3.57
C ARG A 176 -6.03 0.30 -4.58
N LYS A 177 -6.85 -0.28 -5.44
CA LYS A 177 -7.64 0.47 -6.42
C LYS A 177 -8.59 1.45 -5.74
N ALA A 178 -9.27 0.99 -4.68
CA ALA A 178 -10.17 1.85 -3.89
C ALA A 178 -9.39 3.01 -3.26
N LEU A 179 -8.21 2.72 -2.70
CA LEU A 179 -7.35 3.74 -2.11
C LEU A 179 -6.97 4.81 -3.13
N ILE A 180 -6.52 4.40 -4.31
CA ILE A 180 -6.12 5.33 -5.37
C ILE A 180 -7.31 6.16 -5.82
N LYS A 181 -8.48 5.54 -6.00
CA LYS A 181 -9.69 6.28 -6.37
C LYS A 181 -10.04 7.33 -5.31
N GLY A 182 -9.88 6.98 -4.03
CA GLY A 182 -10.09 7.95 -2.94
C GLY A 182 -9.10 9.10 -2.98
N MET A 183 -7.83 8.81 -3.29
CA MET A 183 -6.81 9.85 -3.45
C MET A 183 -7.21 10.86 -4.54
N LEU A 184 -7.87 10.38 -5.59
CA LEU A 184 -8.18 11.19 -6.77
C LEU A 184 -9.58 11.80 -6.75
N GLU A 185 -10.40 11.52 -5.74
CA GLU A 185 -11.81 11.91 -5.70
C GLU A 185 -12.06 13.38 -6.03
N ASN A 186 -11.25 14.27 -5.49
CA ASN A 186 -11.44 15.71 -5.64
C ASN A 186 -10.42 16.34 -6.58
N THR A 187 -9.91 15.56 -7.53
CA THR A 187 -8.90 16.03 -8.48
C THR A 187 -9.42 15.95 -9.92
N ASN A 188 -8.63 16.52 -10.83
CA ASN A 188 -8.92 16.45 -12.27
C ASN A 188 -8.25 15.24 -12.94
N VAL A 189 -7.82 14.23 -12.17
CA VAL A 189 -7.23 13.00 -12.72
C VAL A 189 -8.09 11.81 -12.33
N SER A 190 -8.28 10.89 -13.25
CA SER A 190 -9.02 9.65 -12.97
C SER A 190 -8.18 8.42 -13.28
N LEU A 191 -8.52 7.32 -12.61
CA LEU A 191 -7.88 6.01 -12.81
C LEU A 191 -8.81 5.13 -13.63
N GLN A 192 -8.27 4.50 -14.67
CA GLN A 192 -9.00 3.53 -15.50
C GLN A 192 -8.20 2.23 -15.54
N ALA A 193 -8.87 1.12 -15.28
CA ALA A 193 -8.26 -0.21 -15.43
C ALA A 193 -8.35 -0.62 -16.89
N ILE A 194 -7.21 -0.99 -17.49
CA ILE A 194 -7.15 -1.49 -18.88
C ILE A 194 -7.27 -3.01 -18.83
N ASP A 195 -6.52 -3.65 -17.95
CA ASP A 195 -6.61 -5.09 -17.70
C ASP A 195 -6.15 -5.37 -16.26
N GLU A 196 -5.93 -6.64 -15.93
CA GLU A 196 -5.61 -7.04 -14.56
C GLU A 196 -4.30 -6.44 -14.02
N VAL A 197 -3.38 -6.10 -14.91
CA VAL A 197 -2.06 -5.59 -14.49
C VAL A 197 -1.78 -4.19 -15.01
N THR A 198 -2.63 -3.67 -15.91
CA THR A 198 -2.38 -2.39 -16.60
C THR A 198 -3.45 -1.37 -16.22
N ASN A 199 -3.00 -0.18 -15.83
CA ASN A 199 -3.87 0.93 -15.48
C ASN A 199 -3.47 2.18 -16.23
N GLN A 200 -4.41 3.10 -16.37
CA GLN A 200 -4.17 4.38 -17.01
C GLN A 200 -4.68 5.50 -16.12
N LEU A 201 -3.83 6.51 -15.93
CA LEU A 201 -4.24 7.77 -15.29
C LEU A 201 -4.49 8.77 -16.41
N VAL A 202 -5.62 9.48 -16.31
CA VAL A 202 -6.06 10.41 -17.35
C VAL A 202 -6.36 11.77 -16.73
N THR A 203 -5.76 12.82 -17.27
CA THR A 203 -6.08 14.21 -16.89
C THR A 203 -7.34 14.63 -17.65
N LYS A 204 -8.35 15.13 -16.95
CA LYS A 204 -9.59 15.62 -17.52
C LYS A 204 -9.47 17.07 -17.96
#